data_ba96bb0ee1bd817f02146263be6ff2ea
#
_entry.id   ba96bb0ee1bd817f02146263be6ff2ea
#
_cell.length_a   1.000
_cell.length_b   1.000
_cell.length_c   1.000
_cell.angle_alpha   90.00
_cell.angle_beta   90.00
_cell.angle_gamma   90.00
#
_symmetry.space_group_name_H-M   'P 1'
#
loop_
_entity.id
_entity.type
_entity.pdbx_description
1 polymer ?
#
loop_
_entity_poly.entity_id
_entity_poly.type
_entity_poly.pdbx_seq_one_letter_code
_entity_poly.pdbx_strand_id
1 'polypeptide(L)'
;MREAELHALYLLRSQRSGLLSLFNRTAAPEPTNSSTAAPVSLSDLQAALLSQIKINREIQESLLSTHHSGTGNATEDALDLDLPGPGCRRRELPYNRRTIEWNPKKNRYLFAVCLSGQMSNHLICLEKHMFFAALLGRILVVPSQKVDYQYDKVLDINHINDCIGRKVVITYEEFVDKRKKVSIDQFICYVASPPCYMDEEHIKKLKAVGISMGKIEAAWPEDAKLKVPKKRYVADITAKFTTDAEVLAVGELFYADAEEEWIMQPGGPLAHKCKTLIQPSRLIMLTAQRFVQTFLGGNYIALHFRRHGFLKFCNVKKESCFFPIPQAAGCILRIIEKANAPVIYLSTDAAGSETNLLQSLVVFNDRQVPLVRRPEHEGSEKWDALLYRKHMGGDDQVDAMLDKTICALSNVFIGSSGSTFTEDIFRLRRGWGSMSYCDEYLCQGELPNYIAELE
;
A
#
# COMPACT_ATOMS: atom_id res chain seq x y z
N MET A 1 -34.50 -3.65 6.85
CA MET A 1 -33.61 -2.51 7.14
C MET A 1 -34.21 -1.65 8.25
N ARG A 2 -35.31 -0.92 8.02
CA ARG A 2 -35.89 0.01 9.01
C ARG A 2 -36.26 -0.61 10.36
N GLU A 3 -36.72 -1.85 10.37
CA GLU A 3 -37.14 -2.56 11.59
C GLU A 3 -35.95 -2.99 12.46
N ALA A 4 -34.86 -3.46 11.84
CA ALA A 4 -33.62 -3.80 12.54
C ALA A 4 -32.88 -2.56 13.06
N GLU A 5 -32.93 -1.44 12.31
CA GLU A 5 -32.40 -0.16 12.76
C GLU A 5 -33.17 0.36 13.98
N LEU A 6 -34.50 0.25 13.96
CA LEU A 6 -35.34 0.63 15.12
C LEU A 6 -35.07 -0.27 16.33
N HIS A 7 -34.90 -1.57 16.12
CA HIS A 7 -34.53 -2.51 17.19
C HIS A 7 -33.15 -2.20 17.77
N ALA A 8 -32.16 -1.96 16.93
CA ALA A 8 -30.82 -1.55 17.35
C ALA A 8 -30.84 -0.22 18.12
N LEU A 9 -31.62 0.77 17.69
CA LEU A 9 -31.81 2.02 18.43
C LEU A 9 -32.47 1.82 19.80
N TYR A 10 -33.43 0.91 19.90
CA TYR A 10 -34.04 0.55 21.16
C TYR A 10 -33.02 -0.06 22.11
N LEU A 11 -32.23 -1.03 21.64
CA LEU A 11 -31.16 -1.66 22.42
C LEU A 11 -30.10 -0.63 22.87
N LEU A 12 -29.67 0.29 22.00
CA LEU A 12 -28.76 1.38 22.35
C LEU A 12 -29.31 2.30 23.45
N ARG A 13 -30.61 2.61 23.40
CA ARG A 13 -31.27 3.39 24.47
C ARG A 13 -31.30 2.63 25.79
N SER A 14 -31.62 1.35 25.74
CA SER A 14 -31.61 0.47 26.93
C SER A 14 -30.20 0.39 27.55
N GLN A 15 -29.18 0.21 26.71
CA GLN A 15 -27.78 0.23 27.11
C GLN A 15 -27.39 1.53 27.80
N ARG A 16 -27.72 2.68 27.19
CA ARG A 16 -27.47 4.01 27.78
C ARG A 16 -28.13 4.17 29.14
N SER A 17 -29.38 3.75 29.27
CA SER A 17 -30.13 3.80 30.55
C SER A 17 -29.45 2.95 31.63
N GLY A 18 -29.01 1.72 31.28
CA GLY A 18 -28.28 0.84 32.19
C GLY A 18 -26.95 1.43 32.66
N LEU A 19 -26.18 2.02 31.76
CA LEU A 19 -24.91 2.68 32.08
C LEU A 19 -25.10 3.91 32.97
N LEU A 20 -26.11 4.74 32.69
CA LEU A 20 -26.43 5.90 33.53
C LEU A 20 -26.88 5.50 34.94
N SER A 21 -27.69 4.44 35.04
CA SER A 21 -28.11 3.88 36.36
C SER A 21 -26.90 3.40 37.14
N LEU A 22 -25.98 2.68 36.52
CA LEU A 22 -24.75 2.20 37.16
C LEU A 22 -23.86 3.40 37.58
N PHE A 23 -23.66 4.36 36.72
CA PHE A 23 -22.88 5.58 37.00
C PHE A 23 -23.47 6.35 38.21
N ASN A 24 -24.77 6.56 38.24
CA ASN A 24 -25.43 7.27 39.34
C ASN A 24 -25.30 6.52 40.67
N ARG A 25 -25.29 5.19 40.65
CA ARG A 25 -25.06 4.36 41.84
C ARG A 25 -23.61 4.40 42.33
N THR A 26 -22.64 4.53 41.41
CA THR A 26 -21.19 4.65 41.75
C THR A 26 -20.79 6.04 42.14
N ALA A 27 -21.49 7.08 41.67
CA ALA A 27 -21.20 8.48 41.89
C ALA A 27 -21.92 9.11 43.11
N ALA A 28 -22.76 8.32 43.85
CA ALA A 28 -23.42 8.82 45.05
C ALA A 28 -22.38 9.06 46.15
N PRO A 29 -22.33 10.26 46.79
CA PRO A 29 -21.46 10.53 47.91
C PRO A 29 -21.80 9.66 49.09
N GLU A 30 -20.81 9.38 49.98
CA GLU A 30 -20.95 8.55 51.15
C GLU A 30 -22.22 8.89 52.00
N PRO A 31 -22.91 7.90 52.53
CA PRO A 31 -24.21 8.12 53.14
C PRO A 31 -24.09 8.89 54.45
N THR A 32 -24.62 10.11 54.47
CA THR A 32 -25.08 10.70 55.74
C THR A 32 -26.31 9.92 56.17
N ASN A 33 -26.21 9.30 57.34
CA ASN A 33 -27.19 8.48 58.10
C ASN A 33 -28.64 8.58 57.58
N SER A 34 -29.07 7.77 56.64
CA SER A 34 -30.43 7.26 56.41
C SER A 34 -30.74 6.95 54.91
N SER A 35 -29.92 6.23 54.19
CA SER A 35 -30.41 5.64 52.92
C SER A 35 -29.82 4.21 52.76
N THR A 36 -30.73 3.26 52.52
CA THR A 36 -30.51 1.84 52.37
C THR A 36 -29.96 1.40 51.00
N ALA A 37 -29.06 2.17 50.39
CA ALA A 37 -28.42 1.76 49.16
C ALA A 37 -27.05 1.13 49.45
N ALA A 38 -26.95 -0.20 49.33
CA ALA A 38 -25.69 -0.91 49.46
C ALA A 38 -24.66 -0.45 48.43
N PRO A 39 -23.37 -0.34 48.80
CA PRO A 39 -22.32 0.02 47.86
C PRO A 39 -22.24 -1.00 46.72
N VAL A 40 -21.99 -0.54 45.49
CA VAL A 40 -21.89 -1.41 44.32
C VAL A 40 -20.69 -2.33 44.49
N SER A 41 -20.94 -3.64 44.56
CA SER A 41 -19.88 -4.64 44.70
C SER A 41 -19.12 -4.84 43.37
N LEU A 42 -17.89 -5.37 43.46
CA LEU A 42 -17.12 -5.71 42.25
C LEU A 42 -17.85 -6.73 41.36
N SER A 43 -18.60 -7.65 42.00
CA SER A 43 -19.45 -8.64 41.32
C SER A 43 -20.61 -7.96 40.54
N ASP A 44 -21.22 -6.93 41.11
CA ASP A 44 -22.28 -6.18 40.45
C ASP A 44 -21.74 -5.39 39.23
N LEU A 45 -20.53 -4.84 39.37
CA LEU A 45 -19.84 -4.16 38.23
C LEU A 45 -19.50 -5.15 37.11
N GLN A 46 -18.98 -6.34 37.45
CA GLN A 46 -18.69 -7.38 36.46
C GLN A 46 -19.99 -7.87 35.78
N ALA A 47 -21.06 -8.10 36.54
CA ALA A 47 -22.34 -8.48 35.96
C ALA A 47 -22.92 -7.43 35.04
N ALA A 48 -22.78 -6.13 35.38
CA ALA A 48 -23.21 -5.03 34.57
C ALA A 48 -22.39 -4.92 33.25
N LEU A 49 -21.06 -5.11 33.32
CA LEU A 49 -20.19 -5.13 32.13
C LEU A 49 -20.52 -6.29 31.19
N LEU A 50 -20.76 -7.50 31.74
CA LEU A 50 -21.18 -8.67 30.96
C LEU A 50 -22.54 -8.41 30.27
N SER A 51 -23.48 -7.77 30.95
CA SER A 51 -24.77 -7.38 30.40
C SER A 51 -24.58 -6.38 29.23
N GLN A 52 -23.65 -5.45 29.36
CA GLN A 52 -23.35 -4.47 28.29
C GLN A 52 -22.71 -5.14 27.06
N ILE A 53 -21.80 -6.08 27.27
CA ILE A 53 -21.19 -6.88 26.20
C ILE A 53 -22.28 -7.66 25.45
N LYS A 54 -23.22 -8.27 26.18
CA LYS A 54 -24.34 -9.02 25.58
C LYS A 54 -25.24 -8.10 24.73
N ILE A 55 -25.64 -6.93 25.24
CA ILE A 55 -26.45 -5.97 24.51
C ILE A 55 -25.73 -5.48 23.25
N ASN A 56 -24.43 -5.19 23.34
CA ASN A 56 -23.64 -4.82 22.17
C ASN A 56 -23.63 -5.92 21.09
N ARG A 57 -23.52 -7.18 21.51
CA ARG A 57 -23.59 -8.32 20.58
C ARG A 57 -24.99 -8.40 19.92
N GLU A 58 -26.06 -8.26 20.67
CA GLU A 58 -27.43 -8.24 20.13
C GLU A 58 -27.67 -7.09 19.13
N ILE A 59 -27.08 -5.90 19.38
CA ILE A 59 -27.13 -4.78 18.46
C ILE A 59 -26.41 -5.14 17.15
N GLN A 60 -25.21 -5.72 17.25
CA GLN A 60 -24.43 -6.17 16.09
C GLN A 60 -25.18 -7.23 15.29
N GLU A 61 -25.73 -8.24 15.94
CA GLU A 61 -26.51 -9.30 15.31
C GLU A 61 -27.77 -8.76 14.64
N SER A 62 -28.49 -7.79 15.27
CA SER A 62 -29.66 -7.15 14.70
C SER A 62 -29.35 -6.34 13.47
N LEU A 63 -28.24 -5.59 13.44
CA LEU A 63 -27.79 -4.82 12.28
C LEU A 63 -27.26 -5.74 11.18
N LEU A 64 -26.54 -6.82 11.53
CA LEU A 64 -25.99 -7.76 10.59
C LEU A 64 -27.05 -8.70 9.98
N SER A 65 -28.10 -9.07 10.73
CA SER A 65 -29.16 -9.96 10.25
C SER A 65 -29.92 -9.43 9.04
N THR A 66 -29.99 -8.11 8.90
CA THR A 66 -30.61 -7.45 7.73
C THR A 66 -29.75 -7.53 6.46
N HIS A 67 -28.46 -7.90 6.61
CA HIS A 67 -27.53 -8.04 5.51
C HIS A 67 -27.19 -9.50 5.19
N HIS A 68 -27.71 -10.46 5.97
CA HIS A 68 -27.56 -11.90 5.76
C HIS A 68 -28.83 -12.54 5.20
N SER A 69 -29.10 -12.36 3.91
CA SER A 69 -29.99 -13.25 3.16
C SER A 69 -29.15 -14.14 2.26
N GLY A 70 -28.58 -15.22 2.82
CA GLY A 70 -27.81 -16.20 2.04
C GLY A 70 -27.05 -17.18 2.95
N THR A 71 -27.57 -18.40 3.03
CA THR A 71 -27.10 -19.60 3.71
C THR A 71 -25.59 -19.83 3.71
N GLY A 72 -25.00 -20.05 4.91
CA GLY A 72 -23.67 -20.62 5.09
C GLY A 72 -23.17 -20.48 6.53
N ASN A 73 -22.89 -21.60 7.20
CA ASN A 73 -22.37 -21.71 8.56
C ASN A 73 -21.15 -20.80 8.78
N ALA A 74 -21.30 -19.82 9.66
CA ALA A 74 -20.22 -18.94 10.10
C ALA A 74 -19.59 -19.50 11.37
N THR A 75 -18.31 -19.76 11.33
CA THR A 75 -17.44 -20.01 12.49
C THR A 75 -17.02 -18.70 13.17
N GLU A 76 -16.84 -18.72 14.48
CA GLU A 76 -16.83 -17.62 15.46
C GLU A 76 -15.70 -16.57 15.40
N ASP A 77 -14.96 -16.41 14.31
CA ASP A 77 -13.76 -15.55 14.27
C ASP A 77 -13.83 -14.32 13.31
N ALA A 78 -15.02 -13.83 12.96
CA ALA A 78 -15.16 -12.71 12.03
C ALA A 78 -15.70 -11.43 12.68
N LEU A 79 -14.89 -10.77 13.51
CA LEU A 79 -15.03 -9.32 13.79
C LEU A 79 -14.26 -8.48 12.78
N ASP A 80 -14.39 -8.81 11.48
CA ASP A 80 -13.94 -7.94 10.40
C ASP A 80 -15.18 -7.25 9.80
N LEU A 81 -15.36 -5.97 10.13
CA LEU A 81 -16.43 -5.08 9.65
C LEU A 81 -16.27 -4.71 8.15
N ASP A 82 -15.69 -5.58 7.35
CA ASP A 82 -15.61 -5.44 5.90
C ASP A 82 -16.65 -6.34 5.25
N LEU A 83 -17.85 -5.79 4.99
CA LEU A 83 -18.87 -6.43 4.15
C LEU A 83 -18.59 -6.10 2.67
N PRO A 84 -17.84 -6.92 1.93
CA PRO A 84 -17.79 -6.81 0.48
C PRO A 84 -19.19 -7.15 -0.06
N GLY A 85 -19.60 -6.54 -1.15
CA GLY A 85 -20.77 -6.98 -1.92
C GLY A 85 -20.67 -8.49 -2.22
N PRO A 86 -21.77 -9.18 -2.52
CA PRO A 86 -21.85 -10.64 -2.58
C PRO A 86 -20.87 -11.33 -3.57
N GLY A 87 -20.11 -10.56 -4.35
CA GLY A 87 -19.13 -11.06 -5.32
C GLY A 87 -17.67 -10.78 -5.05
N CYS A 88 -17.33 -9.78 -4.21
CA CYS A 88 -15.94 -9.32 -4.04
C CYS A 88 -15.38 -9.67 -2.65
N ARG A 89 -15.04 -10.94 -2.45
CA ARG A 89 -14.42 -11.40 -1.21
C ARG A 89 -12.93 -11.08 -1.19
N ARG A 90 -12.35 -10.94 0.02
CA ARG A 90 -10.89 -10.91 0.19
C ARG A 90 -10.27 -12.20 -0.34
N ARG A 91 -9.17 -12.05 -1.05
CA ARG A 91 -8.40 -13.17 -1.57
C ARG A 91 -7.43 -13.64 -0.50
N GLU A 92 -7.69 -14.81 0.08
CA GLU A 92 -6.70 -15.49 0.91
C GLU A 92 -5.55 -15.97 0.03
N LEU A 93 -4.33 -15.58 0.38
CA LEU A 93 -3.13 -16.01 -0.32
C LEU A 93 -2.53 -17.21 0.42
N PRO A 94 -2.10 -18.26 -0.31
CA PRO A 94 -1.60 -19.48 0.32
C PRO A 94 -0.41 -19.23 1.24
N TYR A 95 -0.42 -19.89 2.41
CA TYR A 95 0.55 -19.73 3.49
C TYR A 95 1.94 -20.34 3.24
N ASN A 96 2.15 -21.10 2.16
CA ASN A 96 3.46 -21.69 1.86
C ASN A 96 4.43 -20.60 1.37
N ARG A 97 5.12 -19.98 2.33
CA ARG A 97 6.13 -18.96 2.08
C ARG A 97 7.51 -19.57 2.11
N ARG A 98 8.26 -19.45 1.05
CA ARG A 98 9.72 -19.44 1.14
C ARG A 98 10.15 -18.09 1.65
N THR A 99 10.76 -18.04 2.82
CA THR A 99 11.29 -16.82 3.40
C THR A 99 12.80 -16.94 3.63
N ILE A 100 13.48 -15.81 3.50
CA ILE A 100 14.89 -15.70 3.87
C ILE A 100 15.02 -14.86 5.13
N GLU A 101 15.89 -15.33 6.02
CA GLU A 101 16.31 -14.59 7.19
C GLU A 101 17.28 -13.48 6.78
N TRP A 102 17.00 -12.25 7.19
CA TRP A 102 17.91 -11.14 6.95
C TRP A 102 18.93 -11.01 8.09
N ASN A 103 20.06 -11.69 7.94
CA ASN A 103 21.15 -11.73 8.91
C ASN A 103 22.40 -11.01 8.36
N PRO A 104 22.50 -9.68 8.49
CA PRO A 104 23.63 -8.97 7.92
C PRO A 104 24.93 -9.27 8.67
N LYS A 105 25.99 -9.46 7.90
CA LYS A 105 27.37 -9.58 8.42
C LYS A 105 27.86 -8.20 8.86
N LYS A 106 28.70 -8.17 9.89
CA LYS A 106 29.28 -6.92 10.41
C LYS A 106 30.08 -6.22 9.30
N ASN A 107 29.89 -4.90 9.16
CA ASN A 107 30.54 -4.04 8.18
C ASN A 107 30.36 -4.44 6.71
N ARG A 108 29.26 -5.13 6.37
CA ARG A 108 28.88 -5.42 4.99
C ARG A 108 27.63 -4.62 4.63
N TYR A 109 27.77 -3.76 3.64
CA TYR A 109 26.71 -2.83 3.22
C TYR A 109 26.33 -3.08 1.77
N LEU A 110 25.03 -2.93 1.48
CA LEU A 110 24.49 -2.83 0.13
C LEU A 110 23.95 -1.42 -0.06
N PHE A 111 24.51 -0.69 -1.01
CA PHE A 111 24.04 0.66 -1.33
C PHE A 111 22.98 0.56 -2.44
N ALA A 112 21.76 1.03 -2.18
CA ALA A 112 20.70 1.02 -3.16
C ALA A 112 20.96 2.08 -4.25
N VAL A 113 20.91 1.68 -5.51
CA VAL A 113 21.01 2.57 -6.66
C VAL A 113 19.89 2.28 -7.63
N CYS A 114 18.96 3.22 -7.76
CA CYS A 114 17.83 3.14 -8.67
C CYS A 114 17.86 4.35 -9.59
N LEU A 115 17.92 4.13 -10.91
CA LEU A 115 18.17 5.18 -11.90
C LEU A 115 16.97 5.44 -12.82
N SER A 116 16.15 4.40 -13.03
CA SER A 116 15.14 4.41 -14.07
C SER A 116 13.75 4.75 -13.59
N GLY A 117 13.10 5.64 -14.31
CA GLY A 117 11.67 5.92 -14.15
C GLY A 117 11.35 6.93 -13.05
N GLN A 118 10.12 6.87 -12.58
CA GLN A 118 9.59 7.74 -11.53
C GLN A 118 9.56 7.00 -10.16
N MET A 119 9.08 7.68 -9.14
CA MET A 119 9.04 7.19 -7.74
C MET A 119 8.57 5.74 -7.57
N SER A 120 7.55 5.29 -8.35
CA SER A 120 7.07 3.90 -8.25
C SER A 120 8.13 2.88 -8.66
N ASN A 121 8.90 3.18 -9.72
CA ASN A 121 10.01 2.32 -10.15
C ASN A 121 11.09 2.25 -9.07
N HIS A 122 11.39 3.40 -8.45
CA HIS A 122 12.39 3.49 -7.39
C HIS A 122 11.95 2.76 -6.11
N LEU A 123 10.66 2.81 -5.73
CA LEU A 123 10.14 2.02 -4.61
C LEU A 123 10.23 0.52 -4.87
N ILE A 124 9.83 0.07 -6.07
CA ILE A 124 9.96 -1.33 -6.48
C ILE A 124 11.43 -1.76 -6.48
N CYS A 125 12.30 -0.91 -6.99
CA CYS A 125 13.74 -1.13 -6.99
C CYS A 125 14.30 -1.25 -5.56
N LEU A 126 13.90 -0.37 -4.63
CA LEU A 126 14.31 -0.42 -3.23
C LEU A 126 13.87 -1.72 -2.55
N GLU A 127 12.63 -2.16 -2.76
CA GLU A 127 12.16 -3.43 -2.21
C GLU A 127 12.96 -4.62 -2.74
N LYS A 128 13.34 -4.60 -4.03
CA LYS A 128 14.23 -5.61 -4.60
C LYS A 128 15.64 -5.54 -3.98
N HIS A 129 16.13 -4.32 -3.67
CA HIS A 129 17.40 -4.17 -2.91
C HIS A 129 17.30 -4.76 -1.50
N MET A 130 16.15 -4.67 -0.83
CA MET A 130 15.95 -5.34 0.46
C MET A 130 16.11 -6.86 0.34
N PHE A 131 15.52 -7.46 -0.70
CA PHE A 131 15.68 -8.88 -0.99
C PHE A 131 17.15 -9.25 -1.24
N PHE A 132 17.85 -8.49 -2.08
CA PHE A 132 19.28 -8.73 -2.37
C PHE A 132 20.15 -8.53 -1.12
N ALA A 133 19.86 -7.51 -0.30
CA ALA A 133 20.59 -7.29 0.93
C ALA A 133 20.45 -8.46 1.91
N ALA A 134 19.24 -9.00 2.04
CA ALA A 134 19.00 -10.19 2.85
C ALA A 134 19.72 -11.42 2.30
N LEU A 135 19.59 -11.68 1.00
CA LEU A 135 20.23 -12.81 0.32
C LEU A 135 21.76 -12.80 0.46
N LEU A 136 22.37 -11.61 0.38
CA LEU A 136 23.82 -11.42 0.46
C LEU A 136 24.34 -11.17 1.88
N GLY A 137 23.45 -11.16 2.88
CA GLY A 137 23.80 -10.91 4.28
C GLY A 137 24.41 -9.51 4.51
N ARG A 138 23.81 -8.45 3.93
CA ARG A 138 24.29 -7.08 4.00
C ARG A 138 23.27 -6.14 4.66
N ILE A 139 23.75 -5.06 5.26
CA ILE A 139 22.91 -3.94 5.71
C ILE A 139 22.59 -3.09 4.49
N LEU A 140 21.31 -2.81 4.25
CA LEU A 140 20.88 -1.92 3.17
C LEU A 140 21.09 -0.46 3.57
N VAL A 141 21.74 0.30 2.71
CA VAL A 141 21.89 1.75 2.82
C VAL A 141 20.91 2.41 1.87
N VAL A 142 19.95 3.15 2.42
CA VAL A 142 19.04 3.98 1.64
C VAL A 142 19.77 5.24 1.20
N PRO A 143 19.76 5.61 -0.09
CA PRO A 143 20.52 6.75 -0.60
C PRO A 143 20.01 8.08 -0.06
N SER A 144 20.89 9.09 -0.09
CA SER A 144 20.53 10.47 0.26
C SER A 144 19.51 11.05 -0.73
N GLN A 145 18.63 11.92 -0.25
CA GLN A 145 17.70 12.70 -1.08
C GLN A 145 18.39 13.55 -2.18
N LYS A 146 19.68 13.82 -2.03
CA LYS A 146 20.48 14.53 -3.06
C LYS A 146 20.84 13.64 -4.25
N VAL A 147 20.73 12.33 -4.09
CA VAL A 147 21.07 11.32 -5.10
C VAL A 147 19.82 10.70 -5.69
N ASP A 148 18.83 10.40 -4.85
CA ASP A 148 17.61 9.69 -5.21
C ASP A 148 16.41 10.28 -4.45
N TYR A 149 15.25 9.63 -4.48
CA TYR A 149 14.06 10.01 -3.69
C TYR A 149 14.32 9.95 -2.18
N GLN A 150 13.56 10.74 -1.44
CA GLN A 150 13.62 10.73 0.03
C GLN A 150 12.74 9.62 0.60
N TYR A 151 13.25 8.39 0.63
CA TYR A 151 12.49 7.21 1.02
C TYR A 151 11.97 7.24 2.47
N ASP A 152 12.73 7.79 3.40
CA ASP A 152 12.34 7.92 4.81
C ASP A 152 11.16 8.88 5.03
N LYS A 153 10.91 9.76 4.06
CA LYS A 153 9.75 10.65 4.06
C LYS A 153 8.45 9.89 3.73
N VAL A 154 8.54 8.91 2.86
CA VAL A 154 7.37 8.18 2.32
C VAL A 154 7.20 6.78 2.91
N LEU A 155 8.26 6.14 3.38
CA LEU A 155 8.25 4.82 4.01
C LEU A 155 8.65 4.89 5.49
N ASP A 156 8.10 4.00 6.30
CA ASP A 156 8.52 3.83 7.69
C ASP A 156 9.72 2.86 7.78
N ILE A 157 10.93 3.42 7.68
CA ILE A 157 12.18 2.65 7.74
C ILE A 157 12.38 2.01 9.12
N ASN A 158 11.95 2.66 10.19
CA ASN A 158 12.05 2.11 11.53
C ASN A 158 11.16 0.88 11.69
N HIS A 159 9.94 0.93 11.15
CA HIS A 159 9.04 -0.21 11.13
C HIS A 159 9.68 -1.44 10.47
N ILE A 160 10.41 -1.28 9.36
CA ILE A 160 11.12 -2.39 8.70
C ILE A 160 12.12 -3.03 9.67
N ASN A 161 12.94 -2.22 10.33
CA ASN A 161 13.93 -2.70 11.31
C ASN A 161 13.28 -3.41 12.51
N ASP A 162 12.20 -2.84 13.03
CA ASP A 162 11.44 -3.40 14.14
C ASP A 162 10.80 -4.73 13.76
N CYS A 163 10.23 -4.85 12.56
CA CYS A 163 9.64 -6.08 12.05
C CYS A 163 10.64 -7.21 11.86
N ILE A 164 11.84 -6.90 11.38
CA ILE A 164 12.95 -7.86 11.27
C ILE A 164 13.56 -8.17 12.64
N GLY A 165 13.42 -7.25 13.62
CA GLY A 165 13.96 -7.40 14.96
C GLY A 165 15.44 -7.03 15.09
N ARG A 166 15.99 -6.37 14.07
CA ARG A 166 17.38 -5.88 14.04
C ARG A 166 17.53 -4.76 13.02
N LYS A 167 18.60 -3.96 13.14
CA LYS A 167 18.88 -2.86 12.23
C LYS A 167 19.49 -3.37 10.92
N VAL A 168 18.65 -3.57 9.92
CA VAL A 168 19.01 -4.09 8.58
C VAL A 168 18.96 -3.03 7.50
N VAL A 169 18.20 -1.94 7.72
CA VAL A 169 18.13 -0.78 6.84
C VAL A 169 18.60 0.45 7.60
N ILE A 170 19.49 1.21 7.00
CA ILE A 170 20.02 2.48 7.55
C ILE A 170 19.93 3.58 6.51
N THR A 171 19.81 4.83 6.95
CA THR A 171 19.87 5.99 6.08
C THR A 171 21.32 6.28 5.65
N TYR A 172 21.45 7.10 4.62
CA TYR A 172 22.77 7.57 4.17
C TYR A 172 23.53 8.30 5.28
N GLU A 173 22.85 9.14 6.04
CA GLU A 173 23.41 9.91 7.16
C GLU A 173 23.98 8.98 8.23
N GLU A 174 23.22 7.97 8.65
CA GLU A 174 23.70 6.96 9.61
C GLU A 174 24.90 6.14 9.08
N PHE A 175 24.94 5.94 7.75
CA PHE A 175 26.09 5.26 7.14
C PHE A 175 27.35 6.11 7.16
N VAL A 176 27.23 7.41 6.83
CA VAL A 176 28.35 8.37 6.86
C VAL A 176 28.90 8.54 8.27
N ASP A 177 28.03 8.64 9.27
CA ASP A 177 28.43 8.77 10.68
C ASP A 177 29.29 7.58 11.15
N LYS A 178 29.06 6.40 10.60
CA LYS A 178 29.83 5.21 10.94
C LYS A 178 31.17 5.07 10.20
N ARG A 179 31.36 5.83 9.12
CA ARG A 179 32.52 5.69 8.24
C ARG A 179 33.12 7.04 7.90
N LYS A 180 34.43 7.20 8.25
CA LYS A 180 35.18 8.42 7.94
C LYS A 180 35.34 8.69 6.44
N LYS A 181 35.40 7.62 5.63
CA LYS A 181 35.48 7.71 4.17
C LYS A 181 34.37 6.84 3.57
N VAL A 182 33.55 7.45 2.73
CA VAL A 182 32.47 6.78 2.05
C VAL A 182 32.89 6.43 0.62
N SER A 183 33.01 5.13 0.36
CA SER A 183 33.28 4.62 -0.99
C SER A 183 32.36 3.45 -1.30
N ILE A 184 31.90 3.35 -2.53
CA ILE A 184 31.33 2.14 -3.09
C ILE A 184 32.53 1.35 -3.66
N ASP A 185 32.91 0.26 -3.00
CA ASP A 185 34.11 -0.49 -3.35
C ASP A 185 33.92 -1.26 -4.66
N GLN A 186 32.71 -1.77 -4.88
CA GLN A 186 32.34 -2.49 -6.10
C GLN A 186 30.90 -2.13 -6.49
N PHE A 187 30.70 -1.89 -7.78
CA PHE A 187 29.38 -1.66 -8.36
C PHE A 187 29.10 -2.76 -9.38
N ILE A 188 28.08 -3.57 -9.14
CA ILE A 188 27.69 -4.66 -10.04
C ILE A 188 26.33 -4.35 -10.67
N CYS A 189 26.30 -4.29 -12.00
CA CYS A 189 25.05 -4.13 -12.75
C CYS A 189 24.31 -5.43 -12.88
N TYR A 190 23.02 -5.45 -12.51
CA TYR A 190 22.14 -6.60 -12.78
C TYR A 190 21.87 -6.73 -14.27
N VAL A 191 21.59 -5.63 -14.96
CA VAL A 191 21.36 -5.57 -16.41
C VAL A 191 22.62 -5.05 -17.10
N ALA A 192 23.15 -5.78 -18.08
CA ALA A 192 24.40 -5.42 -18.74
C ALA A 192 24.28 -4.22 -19.70
N SER A 193 23.07 -3.91 -20.20
CA SER A 193 22.81 -2.80 -21.11
C SER A 193 22.20 -1.58 -20.38
N PRO A 194 22.26 -0.35 -20.95
CA PRO A 194 21.56 0.78 -20.38
C PRO A 194 20.09 0.42 -20.06
N PRO A 195 19.54 0.87 -18.91
CA PRO A 195 19.96 1.95 -18.03
C PRO A 195 20.88 1.58 -16.87
N CYS A 196 21.44 0.40 -16.82
CA CYS A 196 22.33 -0.01 -15.70
C CYS A 196 23.62 0.80 -15.61
N TYR A 197 24.05 1.41 -16.73
CA TYR A 197 25.24 2.25 -16.69
C TYR A 197 24.95 3.53 -15.92
N MET A 198 25.77 3.76 -14.89
CA MET A 198 25.82 5.04 -14.19
C MET A 198 26.18 6.15 -15.18
N ASP A 199 25.24 7.02 -15.45
CA ASP A 199 25.51 8.20 -16.25
C ASP A 199 26.37 9.23 -15.49
N GLU A 200 26.91 10.21 -16.21
CA GLU A 200 27.75 11.24 -15.61
C GLU A 200 27.02 12.08 -14.55
N GLU A 201 25.72 12.28 -14.70
CA GLU A 201 24.91 13.05 -13.77
C GLU A 201 24.82 12.36 -12.41
N HIS A 202 24.52 11.06 -12.39
CA HIS A 202 24.44 10.29 -11.15
C HIS A 202 25.82 10.15 -10.49
N ILE A 203 26.89 9.98 -11.28
CA ILE A 203 28.27 10.00 -10.76
C ILE A 203 28.58 11.37 -10.10
N LYS A 204 28.16 12.47 -10.73
CA LYS A 204 28.32 13.81 -10.12
C LYS A 204 27.53 13.96 -8.82
N LYS A 205 26.27 13.48 -8.78
CA LYS A 205 25.44 13.50 -7.57
C LYS A 205 26.08 12.70 -6.42
N LEU A 206 26.58 11.49 -6.71
CA LEU A 206 27.29 10.69 -5.72
C LEU A 206 28.57 11.38 -5.19
N LYS A 207 29.37 11.94 -6.09
CA LYS A 207 30.58 12.71 -5.71
C LYS A 207 30.23 13.95 -4.87
N ALA A 208 29.13 14.64 -5.20
CA ALA A 208 28.68 15.82 -4.45
C ALA A 208 28.27 15.51 -3.00
N VAL A 209 27.86 14.27 -2.70
CA VAL A 209 27.60 13.81 -1.32
C VAL A 209 28.80 13.07 -0.72
N GLY A 210 29.97 13.14 -1.35
CA GLY A 210 31.21 12.59 -0.81
C GLY A 210 31.45 11.10 -1.07
N ILE A 211 30.68 10.48 -1.99
CA ILE A 211 30.82 9.06 -2.34
C ILE A 211 31.79 8.91 -3.52
N SER A 212 32.83 8.14 -3.33
CA SER A 212 33.71 7.69 -4.41
C SER A 212 33.24 6.33 -4.96
N MET A 213 33.46 6.10 -6.24
CA MET A 213 33.08 4.88 -6.95
C MET A 213 34.29 4.01 -7.21
N GLY A 214 34.20 2.72 -6.88
CA GLY A 214 35.16 1.70 -7.28
C GLY A 214 34.87 1.14 -8.68
N LYS A 215 35.25 -0.13 -8.90
CA LYS A 215 35.08 -0.82 -10.18
C LYS A 215 33.60 -1.04 -10.49
N ILE A 216 33.19 -0.73 -11.72
CA ILE A 216 31.86 -1.00 -12.27
C ILE A 216 31.95 -2.21 -13.21
N GLU A 217 31.10 -3.21 -13.00
CA GLU A 217 31.08 -4.43 -13.82
C GLU A 217 29.65 -4.97 -13.99
N ALA A 218 29.40 -5.68 -15.09
CA ALA A 218 28.13 -6.36 -15.31
C ALA A 218 28.16 -7.78 -14.74
N ALA A 219 27.09 -8.19 -14.06
CA ALA A 219 26.97 -9.56 -13.55
C ALA A 219 26.94 -10.59 -14.69
N TRP A 220 26.26 -10.26 -15.78
CA TRP A 220 26.10 -11.09 -16.96
C TRP A 220 26.40 -10.31 -18.25
N PRO A 221 27.69 -10.11 -18.60
CA PRO A 221 28.08 -9.36 -19.79
C PRO A 221 27.49 -9.94 -21.09
N GLU A 222 27.25 -11.24 -21.13
CA GLU A 222 26.65 -11.96 -22.23
C GLU A 222 25.23 -11.53 -22.56
N ASP A 223 24.53 -10.94 -21.60
CA ASP A 223 23.14 -10.48 -21.74
C ASP A 223 23.05 -9.06 -22.36
N ALA A 224 24.16 -8.41 -22.68
CA ALA A 224 24.16 -7.01 -23.18
C ALA A 224 23.31 -6.76 -24.43
N LYS A 225 23.04 -7.82 -25.22
CA LYS A 225 22.22 -7.75 -26.44
C LYS A 225 20.74 -8.12 -26.21
N LEU A 226 20.38 -8.54 -25.01
CA LEU A 226 19.00 -8.94 -24.72
C LEU A 226 18.13 -7.70 -24.54
N LYS A 227 16.95 -7.71 -25.16
CA LYS A 227 15.93 -6.66 -24.99
C LYS A 227 15.20 -6.75 -23.64
N VAL A 228 15.15 -7.94 -23.07
CA VAL A 228 14.48 -8.22 -21.79
C VAL A 228 15.46 -9.05 -20.93
N PRO A 229 15.64 -8.71 -19.65
CA PRO A 229 16.48 -9.49 -18.74
C PRO A 229 15.97 -10.91 -18.62
N LYS A 230 16.88 -11.87 -18.50
CA LYS A 230 16.51 -13.25 -18.20
C LYS A 230 16.08 -13.39 -16.74
N LYS A 231 15.09 -14.25 -16.51
CA LYS A 231 14.75 -14.73 -15.17
C LYS A 231 15.93 -15.51 -14.60
N ARG A 232 16.32 -15.21 -13.35
CA ARG A 232 17.47 -15.80 -12.69
C ARG A 232 17.07 -16.60 -11.46
N TYR A 233 17.82 -17.67 -11.20
CA TYR A 233 17.69 -18.42 -9.95
C TYR A 233 18.41 -17.71 -8.81
N VAL A 234 17.91 -17.88 -7.59
CA VAL A 234 18.52 -17.30 -6.38
C VAL A 234 19.98 -17.76 -6.23
N ALA A 235 20.27 -19.01 -6.59
CA ALA A 235 21.64 -19.54 -6.58
C ALA A 235 22.58 -18.76 -7.51
N ASP A 236 22.11 -18.43 -8.74
CA ASP A 236 22.90 -17.67 -9.72
C ASP A 236 23.16 -16.25 -9.22
N ILE A 237 22.11 -15.60 -8.67
CA ILE A 237 22.21 -14.26 -8.07
C ILE A 237 23.24 -14.27 -6.95
N THR A 238 23.14 -15.24 -6.03
CA THR A 238 24.07 -15.37 -4.91
C THR A 238 25.50 -15.56 -5.40
N ALA A 239 25.72 -16.44 -6.37
CA ALA A 239 27.05 -16.72 -6.92
C ALA A 239 27.68 -15.48 -7.58
N LYS A 240 26.89 -14.64 -8.28
CA LYS A 240 27.40 -13.47 -9.01
C LYS A 240 27.60 -12.23 -8.12
N PHE A 241 26.78 -12.05 -7.09
CA PHE A 241 26.79 -10.84 -6.25
C PHE A 241 27.50 -11.03 -4.89
N THR A 242 27.88 -12.27 -4.54
CA THR A 242 28.70 -12.49 -3.34
C THR A 242 30.11 -11.98 -3.58
N THR A 243 30.55 -11.04 -2.74
CA THR A 243 31.84 -10.39 -2.86
C THR A 243 32.36 -10.00 -1.48
N ASP A 244 33.70 -9.88 -1.36
CA ASP A 244 34.36 -9.43 -0.13
C ASP A 244 34.41 -7.92 0.03
N ALA A 245 33.88 -7.14 -0.94
CA ALA A 245 33.74 -5.71 -0.83
C ALA A 245 32.93 -5.34 0.43
N GLU A 246 33.39 -4.36 1.20
CA GLU A 246 32.61 -3.87 2.36
C GLU A 246 31.34 -3.17 1.91
N VAL A 247 31.44 -2.30 0.90
CA VAL A 247 30.33 -1.57 0.31
C VAL A 247 30.13 -2.02 -1.13
N LEU A 248 29.08 -2.78 -1.34
CA LEU A 248 28.61 -3.21 -2.66
C LEU A 248 27.46 -2.29 -3.06
N ALA A 249 27.42 -1.83 -4.31
CA ALA A 249 26.22 -1.29 -4.91
C ALA A 249 25.75 -2.20 -6.03
N VAL A 250 24.44 -2.35 -6.18
CA VAL A 250 23.82 -3.08 -7.28
C VAL A 250 22.92 -2.12 -8.04
N GLY A 251 23.20 -1.97 -9.34
CA GLY A 251 22.45 -1.05 -10.18
C GLY A 251 21.25 -1.71 -10.85
N GLU A 252 20.18 -0.94 -10.94
CA GLU A 252 18.95 -1.21 -11.71
C GLU A 252 18.26 -2.52 -11.38
N LEU A 253 18.07 -2.77 -10.10
CA LEU A 253 17.27 -3.90 -9.65
C LEU A 253 15.79 -3.79 -10.01
N PHE A 254 15.31 -2.62 -10.47
CA PHE A 254 13.96 -2.52 -11.02
C PHE A 254 13.70 -3.59 -12.08
N TYR A 255 14.65 -3.81 -12.98
CA TYR A 255 14.56 -4.82 -14.04
C TYR A 255 14.93 -6.23 -13.59
N ALA A 256 15.32 -6.44 -12.33
CA ALA A 256 15.65 -7.77 -11.86
C ALA A 256 14.40 -8.66 -11.89
N ASP A 257 14.53 -9.80 -12.54
CA ASP A 257 13.55 -10.87 -12.55
C ASP A 257 14.17 -12.12 -11.90
N ALA A 258 13.69 -12.43 -10.71
CA ALA A 258 14.07 -13.62 -9.98
C ALA A 258 12.91 -14.62 -9.96
N GLU A 259 13.15 -15.80 -9.43
CA GLU A 259 12.12 -16.83 -9.29
C GLU A 259 10.86 -16.24 -8.63
N GLU A 260 9.70 -16.44 -9.28
CA GLU A 260 8.42 -15.87 -8.89
C GLU A 260 8.01 -16.22 -7.45
N GLU A 261 8.38 -17.42 -7.01
CA GLU A 261 8.16 -17.92 -5.66
C GLU A 261 8.75 -17.02 -4.57
N TRP A 262 9.81 -16.27 -4.87
CA TRP A 262 10.48 -15.39 -3.93
C TRP A 262 9.95 -13.96 -3.94
N ILE A 263 9.56 -13.45 -5.10
CA ILE A 263 9.20 -12.03 -5.28
C ILE A 263 7.71 -11.79 -5.06
N MET A 264 6.87 -12.74 -5.46
CA MET A 264 5.41 -12.57 -5.50
C MET A 264 4.69 -13.04 -4.24
N GLN A 265 5.42 -13.36 -3.19
CA GLN A 265 4.83 -13.78 -1.92
C GLN A 265 4.16 -12.60 -1.18
N PRO A 266 3.04 -12.82 -0.48
CA PRO A 266 2.47 -11.83 0.42
C PRO A 266 3.47 -11.40 1.49
N GLY A 267 3.67 -10.10 1.64
CA GLY A 267 4.63 -9.54 2.58
C GLY A 267 6.10 -9.69 2.14
N GLY A 268 6.36 -10.05 0.85
CA GLY A 268 7.69 -10.24 0.29
C GLY A 268 8.39 -11.51 0.78
N PRO A 269 9.61 -11.79 0.30
CA PRO A 269 10.35 -13.00 0.59
C PRO A 269 11.10 -12.96 1.94
N LEU A 270 11.00 -11.89 2.70
CA LEU A 270 11.75 -11.69 3.95
C LEU A 270 10.98 -12.26 5.16
N ALA A 271 11.68 -12.99 6.02
CA ALA A 271 11.12 -13.43 7.29
C ALA A 271 10.98 -12.24 8.25
N HIS A 272 9.79 -11.98 8.77
CA HIS A 272 9.52 -10.90 9.71
C HIS A 272 8.33 -11.22 10.63
N LYS A 273 8.27 -10.56 11.78
CA LYS A 273 7.23 -10.78 12.82
C LYS A 273 5.96 -9.94 12.64
N CYS A 274 5.97 -8.94 11.75
CA CYS A 274 4.84 -8.04 11.56
C CYS A 274 3.83 -8.60 10.54
N LYS A 275 2.60 -8.10 10.56
CA LYS A 275 1.59 -8.41 9.53
C LYS A 275 2.08 -7.94 8.15
N THR A 276 2.66 -6.75 8.09
CA THR A 276 3.20 -6.13 6.87
C THR A 276 4.61 -5.62 7.13
N LEU A 277 5.52 -5.78 6.18
CA LEU A 277 6.89 -5.28 6.29
C LEU A 277 7.03 -3.86 5.74
N ILE A 278 6.41 -3.58 4.59
CA ILE A 278 6.47 -2.28 3.94
C ILE A 278 5.23 -1.48 4.29
N GLN A 279 5.45 -0.34 4.92
CA GLN A 279 4.39 0.60 5.26
C GLN A 279 4.76 2.02 4.83
N PRO A 280 3.77 2.84 4.42
CA PRO A 280 3.97 4.28 4.29
C PRO A 280 4.39 4.88 5.63
N SER A 281 5.04 6.03 5.58
CA SER A 281 5.35 6.77 6.80
C SER A 281 4.08 6.99 7.62
N ARG A 282 4.23 7.04 8.94
CA ARG A 282 3.09 7.15 9.86
C ARG A 282 2.16 8.34 9.53
N LEU A 283 2.74 9.47 9.11
CA LEU A 283 1.94 10.66 8.76
C LEU A 283 1.09 10.42 7.51
N ILE A 284 1.66 9.78 6.49
CA ILE A 284 0.93 9.43 5.27
C ILE A 284 -0.19 8.44 5.59
N MET A 285 0.10 7.40 6.36
CA MET A 285 -0.90 6.41 6.75
C MET A 285 -2.08 7.05 7.50
N LEU A 286 -1.80 7.87 8.52
CA LEU A 286 -2.84 8.56 9.29
C LEU A 286 -3.66 9.53 8.44
N THR A 287 -3.00 10.25 7.51
CA THR A 287 -3.68 11.17 6.59
C THR A 287 -4.59 10.41 5.62
N ALA A 288 -4.10 9.28 5.06
CA ALA A 288 -4.89 8.42 4.19
C ALA A 288 -6.11 7.84 4.92
N GLN A 289 -5.92 7.30 6.11
CA GLN A 289 -7.03 6.76 6.93
C GLN A 289 -8.07 7.83 7.25
N ARG A 290 -7.62 9.03 7.64
CA ARG A 290 -8.53 10.16 7.88
C ARG A 290 -9.30 10.54 6.62
N PHE A 291 -8.63 10.62 5.46
CA PHE A 291 -9.28 10.90 4.20
C PHE A 291 -10.34 9.84 3.86
N VAL A 292 -10.00 8.57 3.97
CA VAL A 292 -10.93 7.46 3.74
C VAL A 292 -12.15 7.58 4.66
N GLN A 293 -11.95 7.76 5.95
CA GLN A 293 -13.04 7.86 6.92
C GLN A 293 -13.94 9.09 6.70
N THR A 294 -13.36 10.20 6.24
CA THR A 294 -14.11 11.46 6.08
C THR A 294 -14.87 11.52 4.75
N PHE A 295 -14.25 11.07 3.65
CA PHE A 295 -14.77 11.32 2.29
C PHE A 295 -15.26 10.07 1.56
N LEU A 296 -14.76 8.87 1.92
CA LEU A 296 -15.08 7.65 1.18
C LEU A 296 -15.92 6.66 1.98
N GLY A 297 -15.84 6.70 3.30
CA GLY A 297 -16.41 5.66 4.15
C GLY A 297 -15.62 4.35 4.10
N GLY A 298 -16.15 3.28 4.70
CA GLY A 298 -15.46 1.99 4.80
C GLY A 298 -15.56 1.11 3.54
N ASN A 299 -16.48 1.40 2.62
CA ASN A 299 -16.71 0.58 1.41
C ASN A 299 -16.57 1.44 0.16
N TYR A 300 -15.45 1.32 -0.54
CA TYR A 300 -15.18 2.05 -1.78
C TYR A 300 -14.31 1.25 -2.74
N ILE A 301 -14.45 1.56 -4.03
CA ILE A 301 -13.55 1.13 -5.08
C ILE A 301 -12.47 2.19 -5.24
N ALA A 302 -11.21 1.81 -5.43
CA ALA A 302 -10.20 2.74 -5.89
C ALA A 302 -9.88 2.47 -7.37
N LEU A 303 -9.80 3.55 -8.14
CA LEU A 303 -9.46 3.53 -9.55
C LEU A 303 -8.19 4.34 -9.79
N HIS A 304 -7.13 3.68 -10.25
CA HIS A 304 -5.98 4.37 -10.82
C HIS A 304 -6.14 4.46 -12.35
N PHE A 305 -6.54 5.64 -12.80
CA PHE A 305 -6.85 5.91 -14.20
C PHE A 305 -5.70 6.71 -14.85
N ARG A 306 -4.71 6.01 -15.40
CA ARG A 306 -3.55 6.61 -16.06
C ARG A 306 -3.90 7.01 -17.49
N ARG A 307 -3.63 8.27 -17.87
CA ARG A 307 -3.96 8.81 -19.20
C ARG A 307 -2.73 9.44 -19.87
N HIS A 308 -2.34 10.63 -19.44
CA HIS A 308 -1.31 11.42 -20.11
C HIS A 308 0.09 10.79 -20.06
N GLY A 309 0.43 10.11 -18.97
CA GLY A 309 1.71 9.41 -18.85
C GLY A 309 1.89 8.28 -19.86
N PHE A 310 0.79 7.69 -20.35
CA PHE A 310 0.86 6.63 -21.34
C PHE A 310 1.16 7.12 -22.76
N LEU A 311 0.79 8.33 -23.10
CA LEU A 311 1.03 8.88 -24.45
C LEU A 311 2.51 8.81 -24.88
N LYS A 312 3.45 8.79 -23.92
CA LYS A 312 4.89 8.68 -24.19
C LYS A 312 5.41 7.25 -24.30
N PHE A 313 4.76 6.30 -23.63
CA PHE A 313 5.32 4.96 -23.42
C PHE A 313 4.42 3.84 -23.94
N CYS A 314 3.18 4.15 -24.24
CA CYS A 314 2.15 3.22 -24.60
C CYS A 314 2.10 3.00 -26.10
N ASN A 315 2.19 1.76 -26.53
CA ASN A 315 1.86 1.41 -27.90
C ASN A 315 0.34 1.22 -27.99
N VAL A 316 -0.35 2.19 -28.59
CA VAL A 316 -1.82 2.20 -28.77
C VAL A 316 -2.36 0.96 -29.52
N LYS A 317 -1.50 0.22 -30.24
CA LYS A 317 -1.85 -1.03 -30.92
C LYS A 317 -1.77 -2.27 -30.02
N LYS A 318 -1.32 -2.12 -28.76
CA LYS A 318 -1.27 -3.24 -27.81
C LYS A 318 -2.48 -3.21 -26.88
N GLU A 319 -2.93 -4.39 -26.52
CA GLU A 319 -3.94 -4.59 -25.46
C GLU A 319 -3.64 -3.77 -24.24
N SER A 320 -4.68 -3.23 -23.61
CA SER A 320 -4.66 -2.65 -22.27
C SER A 320 -3.94 -1.32 -22.05
N CYS A 321 -3.46 -0.65 -23.09
CA CYS A 321 -2.66 0.55 -22.90
C CYS A 321 -3.50 1.83 -22.72
N PHE A 322 -4.51 2.06 -23.55
CA PHE A 322 -5.29 3.30 -23.55
C PHE A 322 -6.72 3.06 -24.03
N PHE A 323 -7.63 2.84 -23.10
CA PHE A 323 -9.04 2.62 -23.41
C PHE A 323 -9.77 3.94 -23.67
N PRO A 324 -10.71 4.01 -24.66
CA PRO A 324 -11.68 5.09 -24.77
C PRO A 324 -12.48 5.23 -23.48
N ILE A 325 -12.82 6.47 -23.08
CA ILE A 325 -13.51 6.74 -21.81
C ILE A 325 -14.85 6.00 -21.69
N PRO A 326 -15.68 5.92 -22.76
CA PRO A 326 -16.93 5.14 -22.69
C PRO A 326 -16.70 3.64 -22.42
N GLN A 327 -15.66 3.05 -23.02
CA GLN A 327 -15.31 1.65 -22.79
C GLN A 327 -14.79 1.47 -21.34
N ALA A 328 -13.90 2.37 -20.88
CA ALA A 328 -13.43 2.35 -19.50
C ALA A 328 -14.58 2.44 -18.49
N ALA A 329 -15.57 3.32 -18.74
CA ALA A 329 -16.77 3.43 -17.90
C ALA A 329 -17.55 2.12 -17.85
N GLY A 330 -17.74 1.43 -18.99
CA GLY A 330 -18.39 0.11 -19.04
C GLY A 330 -17.66 -0.95 -18.22
N CYS A 331 -16.30 -0.98 -18.28
CA CYS A 331 -15.49 -1.87 -17.46
C CYS A 331 -15.66 -1.58 -15.95
N ILE A 332 -15.63 -0.31 -15.57
CA ILE A 332 -15.80 0.12 -14.18
C ILE A 332 -17.18 -0.27 -13.65
N LEU A 333 -18.25 -0.09 -14.46
CA LEU A 333 -19.60 -0.42 -14.06
C LEU A 333 -19.77 -1.91 -13.73
N ARG A 334 -19.12 -2.82 -14.47
CA ARG A 334 -19.15 -4.26 -14.16
C ARG A 334 -18.55 -4.59 -12.78
N ILE A 335 -17.55 -3.81 -12.35
CA ILE A 335 -16.96 -3.99 -11.01
C ILE A 335 -17.83 -3.37 -9.94
N ILE A 336 -18.44 -2.20 -10.21
CA ILE A 336 -19.39 -1.56 -9.28
C ILE A 336 -20.55 -2.53 -8.98
N GLU A 337 -21.10 -3.19 -9.99
CA GLU A 337 -22.17 -4.17 -9.83
C GLU A 337 -21.76 -5.31 -8.89
N LYS A 338 -20.55 -5.85 -9.06
CA LYS A 338 -20.02 -6.95 -8.23
C LYS A 338 -19.68 -6.48 -6.81
N ALA A 339 -19.10 -5.30 -6.67
CA ALA A 339 -18.60 -4.78 -5.41
C ALA A 339 -19.68 -4.12 -4.55
N ASN A 340 -20.78 -3.69 -5.16
CA ASN A 340 -21.84 -2.90 -4.50
C ASN A 340 -21.29 -1.72 -3.68
N ALA A 341 -20.28 -1.03 -4.23
CA ALA A 341 -19.62 0.08 -3.56
C ALA A 341 -20.28 1.42 -3.95
N PRO A 342 -20.55 2.31 -2.98
CA PRO A 342 -21.30 3.56 -3.22
C PRO A 342 -20.45 4.69 -3.80
N VAL A 343 -19.12 4.56 -3.81
CA VAL A 343 -18.19 5.63 -4.17
C VAL A 343 -16.91 5.06 -4.77
N ILE A 344 -16.28 5.83 -5.67
CA ILE A 344 -15.00 5.50 -6.27
C ILE A 344 -13.99 6.57 -5.88
N TYR A 345 -12.85 6.17 -5.32
CA TYR A 345 -11.68 7.04 -5.22
C TYR A 345 -10.93 7.05 -6.55
N LEU A 346 -10.72 8.24 -7.11
CA LEU A 346 -10.06 8.42 -8.40
C LEU A 346 -8.64 9.00 -8.21
N SER A 347 -7.62 8.18 -8.47
CA SER A 347 -6.24 8.60 -8.63
C SER A 347 -5.91 8.66 -10.13
N THR A 348 -5.61 9.85 -10.67
CA THR A 348 -5.46 10.04 -12.11
C THR A 348 -4.62 11.26 -12.46
N ASP A 349 -3.96 11.19 -13.62
CA ASP A 349 -3.32 12.30 -14.32
C ASP A 349 -4.16 12.82 -15.50
N ALA A 350 -5.41 12.39 -15.62
CA ALA A 350 -6.32 12.81 -16.68
C ALA A 350 -6.74 14.27 -16.53
N ALA A 351 -7.02 14.90 -17.66
CA ALA A 351 -7.56 16.26 -17.71
C ALA A 351 -8.96 16.33 -17.09
N GLY A 352 -9.37 17.52 -16.63
CA GLY A 352 -10.69 17.74 -16.05
C GLY A 352 -11.83 17.36 -16.99
N SER A 353 -11.70 17.62 -18.30
CA SER A 353 -12.68 17.20 -19.31
C SER A 353 -12.86 15.68 -19.38
N GLU A 354 -11.77 14.91 -19.31
CA GLU A 354 -11.82 13.46 -19.33
C GLU A 354 -12.44 12.89 -18.05
N THR A 355 -12.08 13.45 -16.90
CA THR A 355 -12.66 13.01 -15.62
C THR A 355 -14.13 13.36 -15.51
N ASN A 356 -14.56 14.52 -16.00
CA ASN A 356 -15.97 14.91 -16.07
C ASN A 356 -16.78 14.01 -17.00
N LEU A 357 -16.21 13.65 -18.17
CA LEU A 357 -16.85 12.69 -19.08
C LEU A 357 -16.97 11.32 -18.41
N LEU A 358 -15.90 10.83 -17.78
CA LEU A 358 -15.95 9.56 -17.05
C LEU A 358 -17.03 9.60 -15.94
N GLN A 359 -17.08 10.69 -15.17
CA GLN A 359 -18.08 10.88 -14.13
C GLN A 359 -19.51 10.81 -14.68
N SER A 360 -19.78 11.42 -15.85
CA SER A 360 -21.11 11.42 -16.46
C SER A 360 -21.54 10.04 -16.97
N LEU A 361 -20.59 9.15 -17.29
CA LEU A 361 -20.85 7.82 -17.82
C LEU A 361 -20.94 6.74 -16.73
N VAL A 362 -20.38 6.98 -15.54
CA VAL A 362 -20.43 6.02 -14.42
C VAL A 362 -21.74 6.18 -13.66
N VAL A 363 -22.81 5.61 -14.24
CA VAL A 363 -24.17 5.61 -13.70
C VAL A 363 -24.62 4.17 -13.44
N PHE A 364 -25.01 3.88 -12.21
CA PHE A 364 -25.46 2.56 -11.77
C PHE A 364 -26.83 2.68 -11.09
N ASN A 365 -27.83 1.89 -11.54
CA ASN A 365 -29.22 1.93 -11.06
C ASN A 365 -29.79 3.36 -11.08
N ASP A 366 -29.66 4.04 -12.22
CA ASP A 366 -30.11 5.44 -12.46
C ASP A 366 -29.52 6.48 -11.50
N ARG A 367 -28.42 6.14 -10.82
CA ARG A 367 -27.69 7.04 -9.93
C ARG A 367 -26.24 7.15 -10.35
N GLN A 368 -25.75 8.36 -10.39
CA GLN A 368 -24.35 8.64 -10.64
C GLN A 368 -23.52 8.14 -9.44
N VAL A 369 -22.51 7.31 -9.70
CA VAL A 369 -21.55 6.88 -8.66
C VAL A 369 -20.45 7.93 -8.55
N PRO A 370 -20.27 8.59 -7.39
CA PRO A 370 -19.32 9.67 -7.25
C PRO A 370 -17.87 9.22 -7.48
N LEU A 371 -17.13 9.98 -8.29
CA LEU A 371 -15.68 9.88 -8.43
C LEU A 371 -15.03 10.92 -7.52
N VAL A 372 -14.51 10.48 -6.37
CA VAL A 372 -13.91 11.34 -5.37
C VAL A 372 -12.41 11.44 -5.59
N ARG A 373 -11.89 12.65 -5.66
CA ARG A 373 -10.45 12.96 -5.70
C ARG A 373 -10.03 13.66 -4.42
N ARG A 374 -8.73 13.64 -4.13
CA ARG A 374 -8.21 14.48 -3.05
C ARG A 374 -8.42 15.96 -3.39
N PRO A 375 -8.86 16.78 -2.43
CA PRO A 375 -8.93 18.23 -2.60
C PRO A 375 -7.53 18.82 -2.83
N GLU A 376 -7.46 19.98 -3.48
CA GLU A 376 -6.21 20.71 -3.65
C GLU A 376 -5.65 21.21 -2.30
N HIS A 377 -4.32 21.30 -2.17
CA HIS A 377 -3.65 21.72 -0.94
C HIS A 377 -3.88 23.19 -0.60
N GLU A 378 -4.13 24.04 -1.60
CA GLU A 378 -4.33 25.47 -1.45
C GLU A 378 -5.74 25.87 -0.98
N GLY A 379 -6.65 24.90 -0.88
CA GLY A 379 -8.01 25.14 -0.41
C GLY A 379 -8.09 25.63 1.03
N SER A 380 -9.22 26.23 1.40
CA SER A 380 -9.53 26.65 2.78
C SER A 380 -9.62 25.47 3.75
N GLU A 381 -9.90 24.28 3.26
CA GLU A 381 -10.01 23.05 4.03
C GLU A 381 -8.65 22.36 4.14
N LYS A 382 -8.10 22.33 5.35
CA LYS A 382 -6.85 21.63 5.64
C LYS A 382 -7.13 20.17 5.98
N TRP A 383 -7.66 19.40 5.02
CA TRP A 383 -7.94 17.98 5.16
C TRP A 383 -6.66 17.18 5.48
N ASP A 384 -5.51 17.66 5.02
CA ASP A 384 -4.16 17.12 5.20
C ASP A 384 -3.35 17.83 6.31
N ALA A 385 -4.01 18.40 7.30
CA ALA A 385 -3.40 19.22 8.36
C ALA A 385 -2.18 18.57 9.03
N LEU A 386 -2.13 17.23 9.11
CA LEU A 386 -0.98 16.50 9.67
C LEU A 386 0.27 16.67 8.81
N LEU A 387 0.11 16.62 7.47
CA LEU A 387 1.20 16.81 6.51
C LEU A 387 1.58 18.28 6.42
N TYR A 388 0.59 19.16 6.39
CA TYR A 388 0.81 20.61 6.33
C TYR A 388 1.66 21.13 7.49
N ARG A 389 1.38 20.71 8.73
CA ARG A 389 2.16 21.08 9.94
C ARG A 389 3.61 20.63 9.88
N LYS A 390 3.94 19.66 9.05
CA LYS A 390 5.30 19.15 8.85
C LYS A 390 5.95 19.64 7.56
N HIS A 391 5.33 20.61 6.89
CA HIS A 391 5.78 21.16 5.59
C HIS A 391 5.91 20.07 4.52
N MET A 392 5.03 19.06 4.56
CA MET A 392 4.97 17.96 3.62
C MET A 392 3.77 18.04 2.68
N GLY A 393 2.88 19.01 2.85
CA GLY A 393 1.75 19.25 1.94
C GLY A 393 2.25 19.78 0.59
N GLY A 394 1.71 19.26 -0.51
CA GLY A 394 2.11 19.63 -1.88
C GLY A 394 3.46 19.07 -2.33
N ASP A 395 4.04 18.11 -1.60
CA ASP A 395 5.22 17.38 -2.03
C ASP A 395 4.82 16.21 -2.92
N ASP A 396 5.28 16.20 -4.16
CA ASP A 396 4.90 15.20 -5.18
C ASP A 396 5.13 13.75 -4.74
N GLN A 397 6.19 13.47 -3.96
CA GLN A 397 6.48 12.13 -3.46
C GLN A 397 5.47 11.71 -2.39
N VAL A 398 5.14 12.63 -1.49
CA VAL A 398 4.15 12.41 -0.42
C VAL A 398 2.77 12.23 -1.04
N ASP A 399 2.40 13.06 -2.01
CA ASP A 399 1.13 12.99 -2.71
C ASP A 399 0.97 11.68 -3.48
N ALA A 400 2.01 11.26 -4.20
CA ALA A 400 2.01 9.98 -4.90
C ALA A 400 1.87 8.80 -3.92
N MET A 401 2.57 8.84 -2.77
CA MET A 401 2.46 7.78 -1.77
C MET A 401 1.13 7.79 -1.04
N LEU A 402 0.54 8.97 -0.85
CA LEU A 402 -0.78 9.13 -0.26
C LEU A 402 -1.86 8.52 -1.17
N ASP A 403 -1.82 8.79 -2.48
CA ASP A 403 -2.72 8.18 -3.47
C ASP A 403 -2.60 6.65 -3.47
N LYS A 404 -1.37 6.12 -3.50
CA LYS A 404 -1.14 4.68 -3.41
C LYS A 404 -1.71 4.08 -2.13
N THR A 405 -1.53 4.78 -1.01
CA THR A 405 -2.02 4.32 0.30
C THR A 405 -3.54 4.27 0.31
N ILE A 406 -4.22 5.32 -0.17
CA ILE A 406 -5.68 5.34 -0.27
C ILE A 406 -6.16 4.23 -1.21
N CYS A 407 -5.51 4.05 -2.37
CA CYS A 407 -5.85 2.95 -3.28
C CYS A 407 -5.63 1.57 -2.65
N ALA A 408 -4.55 1.39 -1.89
CA ALA A 408 -4.26 0.11 -1.24
C ALA A 408 -5.21 -0.24 -0.08
N LEU A 409 -5.82 0.76 0.56
CA LEU A 409 -6.81 0.59 1.63
C LEU A 409 -8.22 0.25 1.10
N SER A 410 -8.49 0.37 -0.19
CA SER A 410 -9.82 0.12 -0.77
C SER A 410 -10.27 -1.33 -0.67
N ASN A 411 -11.59 -1.56 -0.74
CA ASN A 411 -12.15 -2.91 -0.81
C ASN A 411 -11.84 -3.58 -2.15
N VAL A 412 -11.93 -2.80 -3.24
CA VAL A 412 -11.60 -3.24 -4.59
C VAL A 412 -10.72 -2.20 -5.26
N PHE A 413 -9.74 -2.66 -6.01
CA PHE A 413 -8.83 -1.82 -6.76
C PHE A 413 -8.86 -2.13 -8.25
N ILE A 414 -9.03 -1.09 -9.06
CA ILE A 414 -8.95 -1.15 -10.52
C ILE A 414 -7.75 -0.29 -10.94
N GLY A 415 -6.82 -0.84 -11.70
CA GLY A 415 -5.62 -0.11 -12.11
C GLY A 415 -5.34 -0.17 -13.60
N SER A 416 -4.77 0.88 -14.16
CA SER A 416 -4.32 0.87 -15.55
C SER A 416 -3.18 -0.11 -15.74
N SER A 417 -3.32 -1.06 -16.68
CA SER A 417 -2.29 -2.04 -17.02
C SER A 417 -1.02 -1.37 -17.56
N GLY A 418 0.15 -1.96 -17.31
CA GLY A 418 1.45 -1.42 -17.73
C GLY A 418 1.93 -0.19 -16.96
N SER A 419 1.18 0.27 -15.95
CA SER A 419 1.61 1.34 -15.07
C SER A 419 2.32 0.80 -13.83
N THR A 420 3.56 1.20 -13.62
CA THR A 420 4.32 0.84 -12.41
C THR A 420 3.68 1.38 -11.12
N PHE A 421 2.90 2.44 -11.23
CA PHE A 421 2.10 2.94 -10.11
C PHE A 421 0.99 1.94 -9.72
N THR A 422 0.29 1.37 -10.70
CA THR A 422 -0.68 0.28 -10.51
C THR A 422 -0.02 -0.95 -9.90
N GLU A 423 1.13 -1.37 -10.45
CA GLU A 423 1.88 -2.53 -9.96
C GLU A 423 2.29 -2.37 -8.50
N ASP A 424 2.73 -1.16 -8.12
CA ASP A 424 3.14 -0.87 -6.75
C ASP A 424 1.94 -0.93 -5.78
N ILE A 425 0.76 -0.46 -6.18
CA ILE A 425 -0.47 -0.60 -5.39
C ILE A 425 -0.84 -2.08 -5.21
N PHE A 426 -0.79 -2.90 -6.28
CA PHE A 426 -1.03 -4.34 -6.16
C PHE A 426 -0.03 -5.01 -5.22
N ARG A 427 1.24 -4.60 -5.23
CA ARG A 427 2.27 -5.09 -4.30
C ARG A 427 1.93 -4.73 -2.85
N LEU A 428 1.54 -3.48 -2.57
CA LEU A 428 1.08 -3.04 -1.24
C LEU A 428 -0.14 -3.85 -0.79
N ARG A 429 -1.16 -3.98 -1.64
CA ARG A 429 -2.38 -4.76 -1.33
C ARG A 429 -2.06 -6.20 -1.02
N ARG A 430 -1.15 -6.82 -1.78
CA ARG A 430 -0.67 -8.18 -1.52
C ARG A 430 0.06 -8.26 -0.18
N GLY A 431 0.99 -7.35 0.08
CA GLY A 431 1.75 -7.28 1.33
C GLY A 431 0.84 -7.06 2.55
N TRP A 432 -0.23 -6.27 2.40
CA TRP A 432 -1.17 -5.97 3.50
C TRP A 432 -2.29 -7.00 3.65
N GLY A 433 -2.41 -7.96 2.72
CA GLY A 433 -3.50 -8.92 2.70
C GLY A 433 -4.86 -8.28 2.42
N SER A 434 -4.88 -7.15 1.67
CA SER A 434 -6.10 -6.42 1.31
C SER A 434 -6.58 -6.71 -0.12
N MET A 435 -5.98 -7.67 -0.83
CA MET A 435 -6.43 -8.05 -2.17
C MET A 435 -7.84 -8.63 -2.17
N SER A 436 -8.60 -8.33 -3.21
CA SER A 436 -9.93 -8.85 -3.50
C SER A 436 -9.92 -9.72 -4.75
N TYR A 437 -10.90 -10.64 -4.86
CA TYR A 437 -11.16 -11.37 -6.13
C TYR A 437 -11.66 -10.46 -7.26
N CYS A 438 -12.11 -9.24 -6.94
CA CYS A 438 -12.52 -8.24 -7.92
C CYS A 438 -11.42 -7.22 -8.26
N ASP A 439 -10.22 -7.36 -7.67
CA ASP A 439 -9.08 -6.54 -8.06
C ASP A 439 -8.66 -6.92 -9.48
N GLU A 440 -8.64 -5.94 -10.39
CA GLU A 440 -8.30 -6.22 -11.79
C GLU A 440 -7.61 -5.03 -12.47
N TYR A 441 -6.99 -5.31 -13.61
CA TYR A 441 -6.61 -4.24 -14.52
C TYR A 441 -7.84 -3.71 -15.28
N LEU A 442 -7.87 -2.39 -15.50
CA LEU A 442 -8.95 -1.74 -16.22
C LEU A 442 -9.18 -2.42 -17.58
N CYS A 443 -10.41 -2.86 -17.83
CA CYS A 443 -10.81 -3.61 -19.02
C CYS A 443 -9.94 -4.86 -19.29
N GLN A 444 -9.60 -5.60 -18.26
CA GLN A 444 -8.75 -6.78 -18.37
C GLN A 444 -9.33 -7.79 -19.38
N GLY A 445 -8.50 -8.21 -20.35
CA GLY A 445 -8.89 -9.15 -21.40
C GLY A 445 -9.64 -8.52 -22.58
N GLU A 446 -9.81 -7.20 -22.59
CA GLU A 446 -10.41 -6.48 -23.72
C GLU A 446 -9.36 -5.73 -24.54
N LEU A 447 -9.65 -5.54 -25.82
CA LEU A 447 -8.92 -4.64 -26.69
C LEU A 447 -9.57 -3.25 -26.66
N PRO A 448 -8.77 -2.15 -26.77
CA PRO A 448 -9.32 -0.83 -26.98
C PRO A 448 -10.16 -0.74 -28.25
N ASN A 449 -11.38 -0.25 -28.13
CA ASN A 449 -12.29 -0.08 -29.26
C ASN A 449 -12.13 1.30 -29.88
N TYR A 450 -11.26 1.44 -30.89
CA TYR A 450 -11.02 2.68 -31.62
C TYR A 450 -11.86 2.74 -32.90
N ILE A 451 -12.54 3.85 -33.12
CA ILE A 451 -13.37 4.07 -34.34
C ILE A 451 -12.49 4.07 -35.60
N ALA A 452 -11.24 4.51 -35.49
CA ALA A 452 -10.31 4.59 -36.64
C ALA A 452 -9.78 3.23 -37.15
N GLU A 453 -10.10 2.11 -36.51
CA GLU A 453 -9.74 0.78 -37.01
C GLU A 453 -10.83 0.17 -37.92
N LEU A 454 -11.89 0.94 -38.20
CA LEU A 454 -13.00 0.54 -39.10
C LEU A 454 -12.82 1.06 -40.55
N GLU A 455 -11.70 1.71 -40.85
CA GLU A 455 -11.27 2.07 -42.18
C GLU A 455 -10.12 1.08 -42.57
#